data_ad02635c546586fa61c4999d9aebfc43
#
_entry.id   ad02635c546586fa61c4999d9aebfc43
#
_cell.length_a   1.000
_cell.length_b   1.000
_cell.length_c   1.000
_cell.angle_alpha   90.00
_cell.angle_beta   90.00
_cell.angle_gamma   90.00
#
_symmetry.space_group_name_H-M   'P 1'
#
loop_
_entity.id
_entity.type
_entity.pdbx_description
1 polymer ?
#
loop_
_entity_poly.entity_id
_entity_poly.type
_entity_poly.pdbx_seq_one_letter_code
_entity_poly.pdbx_strand_id
1 'polypeptide(L)'
;MSSPRTILITGAGGQLGTELQRCAWPEGWEVVAVGRDALDLGDTAAIAAKMAERDWAAVINGGAYTAVDKAESDVVTAWAVNAMAPAAFGEACAKAGIPLIQVSTDYVFAGDKAGAWEVDDPVAPLGVYGASKLGGELAVRTSGARHAIVRTAWVVSAHGHNFIKTMLRVSESRDTLSVVDDQHGSPTSAADLAQALMAITIRLVEDEAAPSGTFHFSNAGAVTWAGFAAEIFRQSRERGGSTASVTPITTADYPTPARRPANSLLSHDAIGATYGITPRPWSEALSDILDELIGARK
;
A
#
# COMPACT_ATOMS: atom_id res chain seq x y z
N MET A 1 -0.27 14.24 33.35
CA MET A 1 0.20 13.87 31.99
C MET A 1 -0.98 13.18 31.33
N SER A 2 -1.42 13.58 30.14
CA SER A 2 -2.45 12.87 29.39
C SER A 2 -1.92 11.48 29.02
N SER A 3 -2.80 10.46 29.04
CA SER A 3 -2.43 9.11 28.56
C SER A 3 -1.95 9.17 27.11
N PRO A 4 -0.95 8.34 26.71
CA PRO A 4 -0.47 8.34 25.34
C PRO A 4 -1.58 7.95 24.36
N ARG A 5 -1.55 8.54 23.17
CA ARG A 5 -2.42 8.19 22.05
C ARG A 5 -1.89 6.93 21.40
N THR A 6 -2.42 5.79 21.79
CA THR A 6 -1.95 4.50 21.27
C THR A 6 -2.67 4.13 19.98
N ILE A 7 -1.92 3.84 18.91
CA ILE A 7 -2.46 3.38 17.63
C ILE A 7 -2.16 1.91 17.39
N LEU A 8 -3.11 1.20 16.81
CA LEU A 8 -2.92 -0.18 16.36
C LEU A 8 -2.53 -0.17 14.87
N ILE A 9 -1.43 -0.83 14.53
CA ILE A 9 -1.01 -1.05 13.14
C ILE A 9 -1.00 -2.54 12.85
N THR A 10 -1.71 -2.98 11.81
CA THR A 10 -1.65 -4.37 11.35
C THR A 10 -0.65 -4.53 10.22
N GLY A 11 -0.13 -5.75 10.03
CA GLY A 11 0.87 -6.05 9.00
C GLY A 11 2.29 -5.59 9.35
N ALA A 12 2.65 -5.62 10.64
CA ALA A 12 3.92 -5.12 11.19
C ALA A 12 5.19 -5.61 10.45
N GLY A 13 5.22 -6.86 9.98
CA GLY A 13 6.36 -7.43 9.26
C GLY A 13 6.36 -7.17 7.74
N GLY A 14 5.34 -6.49 7.21
CA GLY A 14 5.27 -6.08 5.80
C GLY A 14 6.06 -4.81 5.52
N GLN A 15 6.21 -4.46 4.23
CA GLN A 15 6.92 -3.25 3.80
C GLN A 15 6.36 -1.99 4.49
N LEU A 16 5.06 -1.76 4.37
CA LEU A 16 4.39 -0.59 4.96
C LEU A 16 4.41 -0.62 6.49
N GLY A 17 4.13 -1.79 7.11
CA GLY A 17 4.14 -1.92 8.56
C GLY A 17 5.51 -1.63 9.18
N THR A 18 6.60 -2.03 8.50
CA THR A 18 7.97 -1.68 8.90
C THR A 18 8.18 -0.18 8.85
N GLU A 19 7.78 0.49 7.76
CA GLU A 19 7.98 1.93 7.60
C GLU A 19 7.10 2.75 8.55
N LEU A 20 5.87 2.32 8.83
CA LEU A 20 5.01 2.98 9.85
C LEU A 20 5.63 2.95 11.25
N GLN A 21 6.34 1.88 11.60
CA GLN A 21 7.08 1.79 12.86
C GLN A 21 8.34 2.69 12.89
N ARG A 22 8.90 3.01 11.72
CA ARG A 22 10.06 3.91 11.56
C ARG A 22 9.66 5.38 11.49
N CYS A 23 8.39 5.69 11.28
CA CYS A 23 7.90 7.07 11.25
C CYS A 23 8.20 7.79 12.57
N ALA A 24 8.56 9.08 12.48
CA ALA A 24 8.75 9.95 13.63
C ALA A 24 7.37 10.44 14.14
N TRP A 25 6.65 9.57 14.85
CA TRP A 25 5.38 9.94 15.47
C TRP A 25 5.60 11.06 16.50
N PRO A 26 4.66 12.01 16.62
CA PRO A 26 4.79 13.11 17.59
C PRO A 26 4.88 12.62 19.03
N GLU A 27 5.41 13.47 19.91
CA GLU A 27 5.43 13.20 21.35
C GLU A 27 4.03 12.89 21.89
N GLY A 28 3.93 11.88 22.74
CA GLY A 28 2.65 11.41 23.30
C GLY A 28 1.89 10.42 22.40
N TRP A 29 2.48 10.00 21.25
CA TRP A 29 1.94 8.92 20.46
C TRP A 29 2.70 7.62 20.72
N GLU A 30 1.97 6.50 20.79
CA GLU A 30 2.50 5.15 20.94
C GLU A 30 2.05 4.26 19.79
N VAL A 31 2.96 3.51 19.20
CA VAL A 31 2.66 2.56 18.10
C VAL A 31 2.68 1.14 18.63
N VAL A 32 1.58 0.43 18.48
CA VAL A 32 1.49 -1.02 18.70
C VAL A 32 1.28 -1.69 17.34
N ALA A 33 2.37 -2.23 16.78
CA ALA A 33 2.34 -2.89 15.50
C ALA A 33 2.26 -4.41 15.69
N VAL A 34 1.29 -5.06 15.03
CA VAL A 34 1.05 -6.50 15.13
C VAL A 34 1.23 -7.21 13.80
N GLY A 35 1.96 -8.32 13.82
CA GLY A 35 2.09 -9.26 12.72
C GLY A 35 1.07 -10.39 12.78
N ARG A 36 1.14 -11.31 11.81
CA ARG A 36 0.20 -12.44 11.69
C ARG A 36 0.23 -13.34 12.94
N ASP A 37 1.40 -13.52 13.54
CA ASP A 37 1.55 -14.40 14.74
C ASP A 37 0.84 -13.83 15.97
N ALA A 38 0.68 -12.50 16.03
CA ALA A 38 0.01 -11.83 17.14
C ALA A 38 -1.48 -11.52 16.84
N LEU A 39 -1.85 -11.41 15.56
CA LEU A 39 -3.22 -11.16 15.10
C LEU A 39 -3.43 -11.74 13.71
N ASP A 40 -4.14 -12.87 13.62
CA ASP A 40 -4.60 -13.39 12.34
C ASP A 40 -5.80 -12.58 11.84
N LEU A 41 -5.61 -11.87 10.73
CA LEU A 41 -6.67 -11.07 10.09
C LEU A 41 -7.78 -11.95 9.48
N GLY A 42 -7.57 -13.24 9.32
CA GLY A 42 -8.63 -14.19 8.94
C GLY A 42 -9.62 -14.49 10.08
N ASP A 43 -9.27 -14.15 11.32
CA ASP A 43 -10.09 -14.38 12.52
C ASP A 43 -10.69 -13.07 13.04
N THR A 44 -11.96 -12.83 12.71
CA THR A 44 -12.68 -11.63 13.15
C THR A 44 -12.93 -11.58 14.65
N ALA A 45 -12.99 -12.74 15.35
CA ALA A 45 -13.11 -12.78 16.79
C ALA A 45 -11.80 -12.36 17.48
N ALA A 46 -10.65 -12.76 16.92
CA ALA A 46 -9.34 -12.28 17.39
C ALA A 46 -9.20 -10.77 17.18
N ILE A 47 -9.72 -10.20 16.07
CA ILE A 47 -9.75 -8.75 15.86
C ILE A 47 -10.58 -8.06 16.94
N ALA A 48 -11.78 -8.55 17.22
CA ALA A 48 -12.65 -7.98 18.26
C ALA A 48 -11.97 -8.04 19.64
N ALA A 49 -11.32 -9.15 19.99
CA ALA A 49 -10.57 -9.31 21.22
C ALA A 49 -9.40 -8.30 21.31
N LYS A 50 -8.61 -8.14 20.22
CA LYS A 50 -7.51 -7.18 20.13
C LYS A 50 -8.00 -5.75 20.35
N MET A 51 -9.12 -5.39 19.75
CA MET A 51 -9.71 -4.05 19.90
C MET A 51 -10.20 -3.79 21.34
N ALA A 52 -10.59 -4.82 22.07
CA ALA A 52 -11.04 -4.72 23.47
C ALA A 52 -9.89 -4.67 24.51
N GLU A 53 -8.63 -4.90 24.12
CA GLU A 53 -7.49 -4.95 25.08
C GLU A 53 -7.19 -3.60 25.73
N ARG A 54 -7.48 -2.48 25.07
CA ARG A 54 -7.20 -1.13 25.54
C ARG A 54 -7.97 -0.08 24.77
N ASP A 55 -7.90 1.17 25.23
CA ASP A 55 -8.38 2.32 24.49
C ASP A 55 -7.38 2.68 23.38
N TRP A 56 -7.81 2.52 22.14
CA TRP A 56 -7.03 2.89 20.95
C TRP A 56 -7.40 4.32 20.52
N ALA A 57 -6.41 5.07 20.05
CA ALA A 57 -6.65 6.39 19.45
C ALA A 57 -7.03 6.28 17.95
N ALA A 58 -6.51 5.27 17.26
CA ALA A 58 -6.79 4.97 15.85
C ALA A 58 -6.35 3.57 15.50
N VAL A 59 -6.82 3.06 14.34
CA VAL A 59 -6.33 1.84 13.71
C VAL A 59 -5.81 2.15 12.31
N ILE A 60 -4.61 1.65 11.97
CA ILE A 60 -4.09 1.58 10.60
C ILE A 60 -4.09 0.13 10.16
N ASN A 61 -5.05 -0.27 9.34
CA ASN A 61 -5.10 -1.60 8.77
C ASN A 61 -4.27 -1.66 7.48
N GLY A 62 -2.96 -1.93 7.64
CA GLY A 62 -1.99 -2.13 6.56
C GLY A 62 -1.78 -3.60 6.18
N GLY A 63 -2.29 -4.55 6.99
CA GLY A 63 -2.23 -5.97 6.70
C GLY A 63 -3.22 -6.39 5.62
N ALA A 64 -2.78 -7.26 4.70
CA ALA A 64 -3.63 -7.75 3.62
C ALA A 64 -3.13 -9.10 3.06
N TYR A 65 -4.00 -9.82 2.38
CA TYR A 65 -3.63 -10.91 1.48
C TYR A 65 -3.19 -10.31 0.14
N THR A 66 -1.88 -10.27 -0.12
CA THR A 66 -1.29 -9.56 -1.27
C THR A 66 -0.76 -10.47 -2.37
N ALA A 67 -0.89 -11.79 -2.22
CA ALA A 67 -0.47 -12.77 -3.23
C ALA A 67 -1.51 -12.81 -4.37
N VAL A 68 -1.44 -11.81 -5.27
CA VAL A 68 -2.44 -11.53 -6.32
C VAL A 68 -2.77 -12.77 -7.15
N ASP A 69 -1.74 -13.49 -7.64
CA ASP A 69 -1.95 -14.69 -8.46
C ASP A 69 -2.52 -15.86 -7.65
N LYS A 70 -2.08 -16.02 -6.40
CA LYS A 70 -2.60 -17.08 -5.53
C LYS A 70 -4.04 -16.80 -5.10
N ALA A 71 -4.47 -15.54 -5.03
CA ALA A 71 -5.85 -15.19 -4.68
C ALA A 71 -6.86 -15.83 -5.62
N GLU A 72 -6.53 -16.03 -6.92
CA GLU A 72 -7.42 -16.66 -7.89
C GLU A 72 -7.80 -18.11 -7.51
N SER A 73 -6.96 -18.79 -6.74
CA SER A 73 -7.19 -20.15 -6.24
C SER A 73 -7.43 -20.24 -4.73
N ASP A 74 -7.23 -19.15 -3.98
CA ASP A 74 -7.38 -19.07 -2.52
C ASP A 74 -8.40 -17.98 -2.13
N VAL A 75 -9.56 -18.04 -2.79
CA VAL A 75 -10.63 -17.02 -2.74
C VAL A 75 -11.08 -16.77 -1.30
N VAL A 76 -11.35 -17.85 -0.55
CA VAL A 76 -11.92 -17.74 0.82
C VAL A 76 -10.97 -16.99 1.73
N THR A 77 -9.67 -17.34 1.73
CA THR A 77 -8.66 -16.66 2.56
C THR A 77 -8.49 -15.20 2.12
N ALA A 78 -8.46 -14.94 0.81
CA ALA A 78 -8.36 -13.58 0.30
C ALA A 78 -9.54 -12.69 0.78
N TRP A 79 -10.77 -13.20 0.74
CA TRP A 79 -11.95 -12.48 1.23
C TRP A 79 -11.97 -12.35 2.76
N ALA A 80 -11.58 -13.38 3.51
CA ALA A 80 -11.49 -13.32 4.96
C ALA A 80 -10.56 -12.18 5.41
N VAL A 81 -9.35 -12.11 4.83
CA VAL A 81 -8.34 -11.11 5.20
C VAL A 81 -8.65 -9.73 4.61
N ASN A 82 -9.08 -9.65 3.34
CA ASN A 82 -9.20 -8.37 2.63
C ASN A 82 -10.57 -7.70 2.77
N ALA A 83 -11.62 -8.45 3.14
CA ALA A 83 -12.97 -7.92 3.30
C ALA A 83 -13.51 -8.06 4.72
N MET A 84 -13.43 -9.26 5.32
CA MET A 84 -14.02 -9.49 6.65
C MET A 84 -13.20 -8.83 7.77
N ALA A 85 -11.87 -8.81 7.69
CA ALA A 85 -11.06 -8.08 8.67
C ALA A 85 -11.34 -6.57 8.66
N PRO A 86 -11.35 -5.85 7.50
CA PRO A 86 -11.81 -4.47 7.45
C PRO A 86 -13.21 -4.23 8.01
N ALA A 87 -14.16 -5.17 7.77
CA ALA A 87 -15.49 -5.09 8.36
C ALA A 87 -15.45 -5.13 9.89
N ALA A 88 -14.69 -6.08 10.47
CA ALA A 88 -14.54 -6.21 11.92
C ALA A 88 -13.85 -4.99 12.54
N PHE A 89 -12.80 -4.44 11.90
CA PHE A 89 -12.18 -3.20 12.35
C PHE A 89 -13.14 -2.01 12.24
N GLY A 90 -13.90 -1.91 11.14
CA GLY A 90 -14.89 -0.86 10.95
C GLY A 90 -15.94 -0.84 12.05
N GLU A 91 -16.52 -2.00 12.38
CA GLU A 91 -17.48 -2.14 13.47
C GLU A 91 -16.87 -1.75 14.84
N ALA A 92 -15.67 -2.27 15.14
CA ALA A 92 -15.00 -1.99 16.39
C ALA A 92 -14.62 -0.49 16.53
N CYS A 93 -14.10 0.12 15.46
CA CYS A 93 -13.76 1.54 15.44
C CYS A 93 -15.00 2.43 15.56
N ALA A 94 -16.11 2.10 14.90
CA ALA A 94 -17.38 2.82 15.03
C ALA A 94 -17.89 2.79 16.48
N LYS A 95 -17.86 1.60 17.10
CA LYS A 95 -18.27 1.42 18.50
C LYS A 95 -17.39 2.19 19.47
N ALA A 96 -16.08 2.26 19.21
CA ALA A 96 -15.11 2.98 20.04
C ALA A 96 -15.06 4.49 19.75
N GLY A 97 -15.69 4.97 18.66
CA GLY A 97 -15.63 6.37 18.24
C GLY A 97 -14.26 6.82 17.71
N ILE A 98 -13.43 5.89 17.22
CA ILE A 98 -12.07 6.16 16.75
C ILE A 98 -11.95 6.02 15.23
N PRO A 99 -11.00 6.71 14.57
CA PRO A 99 -10.81 6.59 13.14
C PRO A 99 -10.12 5.27 12.72
N LEU A 100 -10.52 4.80 11.52
CA LEU A 100 -9.91 3.67 10.82
C LEU A 100 -9.23 4.14 9.54
N ILE A 101 -7.94 3.88 9.40
CA ILE A 101 -7.20 4.07 8.17
C ILE A 101 -7.08 2.70 7.49
N GLN A 102 -7.71 2.55 6.33
CA GLN A 102 -7.74 1.30 5.55
C GLN A 102 -6.90 1.42 4.30
N VAL A 103 -5.83 0.63 4.19
CA VAL A 103 -5.04 0.57 2.97
C VAL A 103 -5.77 -0.29 1.92
N SER A 104 -5.93 0.25 0.71
CA SER A 104 -6.54 -0.41 -0.44
C SER A 104 -5.60 -0.38 -1.65
N THR A 105 -6.10 -0.67 -2.84
CA THR A 105 -5.32 -0.90 -4.05
C THR A 105 -5.97 -0.29 -5.29
N ASP A 106 -5.13 0.00 -6.29
CA ASP A 106 -5.51 0.31 -7.68
C ASP A 106 -6.25 -0.84 -8.37
N TYR A 107 -6.07 -2.09 -7.94
CA TYR A 107 -6.76 -3.26 -8.49
C TYR A 107 -8.29 -3.25 -8.31
N VAL A 108 -8.84 -2.27 -7.63
CA VAL A 108 -10.30 -2.04 -7.62
C VAL A 108 -10.82 -1.51 -8.94
N PHE A 109 -9.96 -0.99 -9.81
CA PHE A 109 -10.29 -0.46 -11.14
C PHE A 109 -10.08 -1.49 -12.25
N ALA A 110 -10.75 -1.28 -13.39
CA ALA A 110 -10.60 -2.11 -14.59
C ALA A 110 -9.24 -1.96 -15.28
N GLY A 111 -8.56 -0.82 -15.06
CA GLY A 111 -7.25 -0.56 -15.65
C GLY A 111 -7.26 -0.18 -17.13
N ASP A 112 -8.39 0.20 -17.70
CA ASP A 112 -8.61 0.49 -19.13
C ASP A 112 -8.81 2.00 -19.44
N LYS A 113 -8.86 2.85 -18.40
CA LYS A 113 -8.98 4.30 -18.55
C LYS A 113 -7.66 4.90 -19.03
N ALA A 114 -7.73 5.88 -19.93
CA ALA A 114 -6.60 6.75 -20.25
C ALA A 114 -6.42 7.80 -19.13
N GLY A 115 -5.17 8.03 -18.71
CA GLY A 115 -4.83 8.96 -17.62
C GLY A 115 -5.05 8.38 -16.22
N ALA A 116 -4.93 9.21 -15.19
CA ALA A 116 -5.03 8.78 -13.82
C ALA A 116 -6.49 8.46 -13.41
N TRP A 117 -6.65 7.47 -12.55
CA TRP A 117 -7.92 7.13 -11.93
C TRP A 117 -8.25 8.15 -10.83
N GLU A 118 -9.48 8.68 -10.88
CA GLU A 118 -10.03 9.52 -9.83
C GLU A 118 -10.69 8.65 -8.73
N VAL A 119 -10.84 9.22 -7.53
CA VAL A 119 -11.43 8.48 -6.40
C VAL A 119 -12.86 8.03 -6.66
N ASP A 120 -13.60 8.80 -7.46
CA ASP A 120 -15.02 8.58 -7.80
C ASP A 120 -15.21 7.85 -9.14
N ASP A 121 -14.14 7.45 -9.83
CA ASP A 121 -14.25 6.64 -11.03
C ASP A 121 -14.90 5.28 -10.73
N PRO A 122 -15.63 4.71 -11.67
CA PRO A 122 -16.27 3.40 -11.50
C PRO A 122 -15.25 2.31 -11.17
N VAL A 123 -15.52 1.55 -10.12
CA VAL A 123 -14.72 0.39 -9.72
C VAL A 123 -15.19 -0.87 -10.47
N ALA A 124 -14.25 -1.64 -11.02
CA ALA A 124 -14.52 -2.87 -11.76
C ALA A 124 -13.30 -3.81 -11.69
N PRO A 125 -13.06 -4.46 -10.54
CA PRO A 125 -11.90 -5.30 -10.33
C PRO A 125 -11.85 -6.48 -11.30
N LEU A 126 -10.64 -6.78 -11.83
CA LEU A 126 -10.43 -7.81 -12.84
C LEU A 126 -10.22 -9.22 -12.28
N GLY A 127 -9.99 -9.36 -10.97
CA GLY A 127 -9.68 -10.62 -10.31
C GLY A 127 -10.03 -10.61 -8.83
N VAL A 128 -9.79 -11.74 -8.17
CA VAL A 128 -10.19 -11.99 -6.77
C VAL A 128 -9.51 -11.02 -5.81
N TYR A 129 -8.23 -10.70 -6.01
CA TYR A 129 -7.52 -9.75 -5.14
C TYR A 129 -8.22 -8.39 -5.11
N GLY A 130 -8.43 -7.79 -6.27
CA GLY A 130 -9.10 -6.49 -6.38
C GLY A 130 -10.53 -6.52 -5.83
N ALA A 131 -11.30 -7.58 -6.14
CA ALA A 131 -12.67 -7.76 -5.66
C ALA A 131 -12.73 -7.87 -4.12
N SER A 132 -11.83 -8.66 -3.51
CA SER A 132 -11.76 -8.81 -2.06
C SER A 132 -11.37 -7.50 -1.36
N LYS A 133 -10.43 -6.73 -1.93
CA LYS A 133 -10.04 -5.40 -1.42
C LYS A 133 -11.19 -4.40 -1.51
N LEU A 134 -11.92 -4.40 -2.64
CA LEU A 134 -13.13 -3.58 -2.80
C LEU A 134 -14.21 -3.96 -1.78
N GLY A 135 -14.40 -5.25 -1.50
CA GLY A 135 -15.28 -5.72 -0.44
C GLY A 135 -14.93 -5.09 0.92
N GLY A 136 -13.66 -4.99 1.24
CA GLY A 136 -13.17 -4.29 2.44
C GLY A 136 -13.46 -2.79 2.43
N GLU A 137 -13.29 -2.11 1.29
CA GLU A 137 -13.66 -0.69 1.17
C GLU A 137 -15.15 -0.47 1.45
N LEU A 138 -16.02 -1.30 0.86
CA LEU A 138 -17.46 -1.21 1.05
C LEU A 138 -17.85 -1.44 2.50
N ALA A 139 -17.24 -2.43 3.16
CA ALA A 139 -17.47 -2.71 4.57
C ALA A 139 -17.07 -1.54 5.48
N VAL A 140 -15.91 -0.91 5.21
CA VAL A 140 -15.46 0.26 5.97
C VAL A 140 -16.39 1.46 5.75
N ARG A 141 -16.79 1.74 4.51
CA ARG A 141 -17.71 2.85 4.18
C ARG A 141 -19.06 2.74 4.88
N THR A 142 -19.55 1.51 5.08
CA THR A 142 -20.87 1.25 5.68
C THR A 142 -20.82 1.00 7.19
N SER A 143 -19.62 0.96 7.80
CA SER A 143 -19.45 0.64 9.22
C SER A 143 -19.90 1.73 10.18
N GLY A 144 -20.01 2.99 9.70
CA GLY A 144 -20.24 4.17 10.53
C GLY A 144 -18.96 4.73 11.20
N ALA A 145 -17.80 4.08 11.07
CA ALA A 145 -16.53 4.60 11.58
C ALA A 145 -16.08 5.81 10.76
N ARG A 146 -15.46 6.78 11.42
CA ARG A 146 -14.66 7.80 10.74
C ARG A 146 -13.49 7.10 10.08
N HIS A 147 -13.22 7.35 8.79
CA HIS A 147 -12.23 6.57 8.06
C HIS A 147 -11.51 7.33 6.97
N ALA A 148 -10.31 6.88 6.65
CA ALA A 148 -9.64 7.15 5.39
C ALA A 148 -9.30 5.82 4.70
N ILE A 149 -9.92 5.58 3.54
CA ILE A 149 -9.51 4.47 2.66
C ILE A 149 -8.46 5.03 1.72
N VAL A 150 -7.25 4.47 1.74
CA VAL A 150 -6.14 4.94 0.90
C VAL A 150 -5.77 3.85 -0.10
N ARG A 151 -6.15 4.06 -1.37
CA ARG A 151 -5.74 3.20 -2.48
C ARG A 151 -4.32 3.56 -2.88
N THR A 152 -3.50 2.55 -3.09
CA THR A 152 -2.10 2.68 -3.51
C THR A 152 -1.76 1.66 -4.59
N ALA A 153 -0.63 1.83 -5.26
CA ALA A 153 -0.15 0.97 -6.33
C ALA A 153 1.35 0.71 -6.20
N TRP A 154 1.84 -0.45 -6.66
CA TRP A 154 3.25 -0.77 -6.87
C TRP A 154 4.15 -0.46 -5.66
N VAL A 155 3.75 -0.87 -4.45
CA VAL A 155 4.48 -0.58 -3.22
C VAL A 155 5.84 -1.28 -3.19
N VAL A 156 6.89 -0.48 -2.95
CA VAL A 156 8.29 -0.91 -2.89
C VAL A 156 9.01 -0.32 -1.68
N SER A 157 10.03 -1.01 -1.18
CA SER A 157 10.88 -0.54 -0.08
C SER A 157 12.21 -1.29 -0.04
N ALA A 158 13.10 -0.93 0.86
CA ALA A 158 14.28 -1.72 1.19
C ALA A 158 13.93 -3.03 1.93
N HIS A 159 12.71 -3.12 2.48
CA HIS A 159 12.25 -4.26 3.29
C HIS A 159 11.39 -5.24 2.50
N GLY A 160 11.25 -6.47 3.03
CA GLY A 160 10.38 -7.51 2.47
C GLY A 160 10.78 -7.95 1.06
N HIS A 161 9.79 -8.42 0.29
CA HIS A 161 9.95 -8.87 -1.08
C HIS A 161 9.19 -7.91 -2.01
N ASN A 162 9.87 -7.39 -3.05
CA ASN A 162 9.28 -6.45 -4.00
C ASN A 162 10.04 -6.45 -5.34
N PHE A 163 9.56 -5.64 -6.28
CA PHE A 163 10.10 -5.57 -7.62
C PHE A 163 11.56 -5.10 -7.67
N ILE A 164 11.94 -4.07 -6.90
CA ILE A 164 13.32 -3.55 -6.87
C ILE A 164 14.29 -4.66 -6.46
N LYS A 165 14.02 -5.32 -5.33
CA LYS A 165 14.87 -6.40 -4.81
C LYS A 165 14.92 -7.60 -5.74
N THR A 166 13.82 -7.87 -6.45
CA THR A 166 13.78 -8.92 -7.47
C THR A 166 14.68 -8.56 -8.65
N MET A 167 14.61 -7.34 -9.18
CA MET A 167 15.46 -6.88 -10.28
C MET A 167 16.94 -6.96 -9.91
N LEU A 168 17.31 -6.41 -8.76
CA LEU A 168 18.71 -6.47 -8.29
C LEU A 168 19.22 -7.90 -8.14
N ARG A 169 18.45 -8.78 -7.49
CA ARG A 169 18.83 -10.20 -7.30
C ARG A 169 18.98 -10.97 -8.61
N VAL A 170 18.06 -10.76 -9.56
CA VAL A 170 18.11 -11.49 -10.85
C VAL A 170 19.24 -10.99 -11.73
N SER A 171 19.58 -9.69 -11.65
CA SER A 171 20.71 -9.13 -12.41
C SER A 171 22.08 -9.60 -11.94
N GLU A 172 22.20 -10.24 -10.77
CA GLU A 172 23.45 -10.87 -10.33
C GLU A 172 23.85 -12.09 -11.20
N SER A 173 22.87 -12.69 -11.88
CA SER A 173 23.05 -13.90 -12.69
C SER A 173 22.60 -13.79 -14.14
N ARG A 174 22.02 -12.65 -14.53
CA ARG A 174 21.51 -12.45 -15.91
C ARG A 174 21.86 -11.04 -16.39
N ASP A 175 22.46 -10.97 -17.57
CA ASP A 175 22.84 -9.72 -18.23
C ASP A 175 21.64 -9.03 -18.94
N THR A 176 20.55 -9.77 -19.16
CA THR A 176 19.35 -9.27 -19.85
C THR A 176 18.10 -9.82 -19.18
N LEU A 177 17.09 -8.95 -18.98
CA LEU A 177 15.80 -9.28 -18.40
C LEU A 177 14.66 -8.81 -19.29
N SER A 178 13.70 -9.71 -19.57
CA SER A 178 12.45 -9.35 -20.24
C SER A 178 11.47 -8.81 -19.21
N VAL A 179 10.96 -7.58 -19.43
CA VAL A 179 10.04 -6.90 -18.50
C VAL A 179 8.88 -6.28 -19.28
N VAL A 180 7.66 -6.41 -18.73
CA VAL A 180 6.42 -5.91 -19.33
C VAL A 180 6.47 -4.39 -19.49
N ASP A 181 6.08 -3.89 -20.68
CA ASP A 181 6.14 -2.47 -21.05
C ASP A 181 4.78 -1.86 -21.45
N ASP A 182 3.72 -2.65 -21.43
CA ASP A 182 2.35 -2.23 -21.74
C ASP A 182 1.45 -2.10 -20.49
N GLN A 183 2.04 -2.12 -19.30
CA GLN A 183 1.38 -1.81 -18.03
C GLN A 183 1.96 -0.53 -17.45
N HIS A 184 1.10 0.48 -17.24
CA HIS A 184 1.48 1.79 -16.73
C HIS A 184 1.07 1.96 -15.28
N GLY A 185 1.90 2.58 -14.47
CA GLY A 185 1.62 2.84 -13.06
C GLY A 185 2.60 3.86 -12.48
N SER A 186 2.56 3.98 -11.17
CA SER A 186 3.52 4.77 -10.41
C SER A 186 4.04 3.95 -9.24
N PRO A 187 5.35 3.67 -9.13
CA PRO A 187 5.92 3.03 -7.94
C PRO A 187 5.64 3.87 -6.69
N THR A 188 5.32 3.20 -5.60
CA THR A 188 5.06 3.85 -4.31
C THR A 188 6.08 3.40 -3.28
N SER A 189 6.87 4.33 -2.76
CA SER A 189 7.71 4.09 -1.59
C SER A 189 6.83 3.78 -0.37
N ALA A 190 7.07 2.67 0.29
CA ALA A 190 6.38 2.36 1.54
C ALA A 190 6.65 3.39 2.63
N ALA A 191 7.84 4.02 2.63
CA ALA A 191 8.18 5.10 3.55
C ALA A 191 7.34 6.36 3.29
N ASP A 192 7.18 6.77 2.01
CA ASP A 192 6.35 7.93 1.67
C ASP A 192 4.86 7.66 1.95
N LEU A 193 4.38 6.45 1.65
CA LEU A 193 3.02 6.04 2.01
C LEU A 193 2.83 6.06 3.53
N ALA A 194 3.80 5.57 4.31
CA ALA A 194 3.74 5.57 5.77
C ALA A 194 3.65 6.99 6.34
N GLN A 195 4.42 7.94 5.80
CA GLN A 195 4.35 9.36 6.18
C GLN A 195 2.96 9.95 5.87
N ALA A 196 2.40 9.64 4.70
CA ALA A 196 1.05 10.09 4.33
C ALA A 196 -0.01 9.52 5.28
N LEU A 197 0.03 8.21 5.60
CA LEU A 197 -0.91 7.58 6.52
C LEU A 197 -0.76 8.11 7.95
N MET A 198 0.46 8.38 8.41
CA MET A 198 0.71 9.03 9.70
C MET A 198 0.03 10.41 9.76
N ALA A 199 0.26 11.25 8.74
CA ALA A 199 -0.34 12.59 8.69
C ALA A 199 -1.88 12.55 8.69
N ILE A 200 -2.49 11.64 7.90
CA ILE A 200 -3.93 11.41 7.87
C ILE A 200 -4.43 10.95 9.25
N THR A 201 -3.72 10.00 9.88
CA THR A 201 -4.09 9.47 11.20
C THR A 201 -4.11 10.57 12.26
N ILE A 202 -3.04 11.37 12.33
CA ILE A 202 -2.93 12.49 13.27
C ILE A 202 -4.08 13.46 13.04
N ARG A 203 -4.34 13.86 11.80
CA ARG A 203 -5.41 14.79 11.46
C ARG A 203 -6.79 14.26 11.86
N LEU A 204 -7.08 12.96 11.59
CA LEU A 204 -8.36 12.36 11.98
C LEU A 204 -8.53 12.22 13.50
N VAL A 205 -7.45 12.03 14.26
CA VAL A 205 -7.51 11.93 15.73
C VAL A 205 -7.63 13.31 16.38
N GLU A 206 -6.96 14.33 15.84
CA GLU A 206 -6.89 15.67 16.45
C GLU A 206 -8.06 16.58 16.05
N ASP A 207 -8.69 16.28 14.92
CA ASP A 207 -9.80 17.08 14.39
C ASP A 207 -11.01 16.18 14.06
N GLU A 208 -12.04 16.27 14.89
CA GLU A 208 -13.29 15.53 14.68
C GLU A 208 -14.01 15.91 13.38
N ALA A 209 -13.77 17.12 12.88
CA ALA A 209 -14.33 17.62 11.63
C ALA A 209 -13.49 17.23 10.41
N ALA A 210 -12.33 16.58 10.59
CA ALA A 210 -11.51 16.12 9.47
C ALA A 210 -12.30 15.19 8.56
N PRO A 211 -12.26 15.38 7.21
CA PRO A 211 -13.08 14.63 6.29
C PRO A 211 -12.72 13.14 6.26
N SER A 212 -13.74 12.28 6.36
CA SER A 212 -13.65 10.86 6.01
C SER A 212 -13.82 10.67 4.51
N GLY A 213 -13.25 9.62 3.96
CA GLY A 213 -13.44 9.33 2.54
C GLY A 213 -12.46 8.32 1.95
N THR A 214 -12.47 8.24 0.63
CA THR A 214 -11.51 7.47 -0.15
C THR A 214 -10.51 8.43 -0.80
N PHE A 215 -9.24 8.06 -0.74
CA PHE A 215 -8.12 8.84 -1.23
C PHE A 215 -7.17 7.93 -2.01
N HIS A 216 -6.35 8.53 -2.84
CA HIS A 216 -5.29 7.84 -3.56
C HIS A 216 -3.93 8.36 -3.11
N PHE A 217 -2.96 7.46 -2.98
CA PHE A 217 -1.57 7.81 -2.75
C PHE A 217 -0.65 6.88 -3.53
N SER A 218 0.16 7.44 -4.40
CA SER A 218 1.37 6.84 -4.98
C SER A 218 2.42 7.94 -5.10
N ASN A 219 3.69 7.61 -5.36
CA ASN A 219 4.63 8.66 -5.73
C ASN A 219 4.26 9.25 -7.11
N ALA A 220 4.67 10.49 -7.37
CA ALA A 220 4.34 11.19 -8.61
C ALA A 220 5.14 10.67 -9.80
N GLY A 221 4.53 10.74 -10.99
CA GLY A 221 5.13 10.35 -12.26
C GLY A 221 4.70 8.96 -12.73
N ALA A 222 4.45 8.86 -14.06
CA ALA A 222 4.04 7.62 -14.71
C ALA A 222 5.25 6.86 -15.26
N VAL A 223 5.22 5.54 -15.20
CA VAL A 223 6.25 4.66 -15.76
C VAL A 223 5.65 3.29 -16.09
N THR A 224 6.27 2.54 -17.00
CA THR A 224 5.99 1.11 -17.20
C THR A 224 6.88 0.24 -16.31
N TRP A 225 6.56 -1.05 -16.14
CA TRP A 225 7.46 -1.95 -15.42
C TRP A 225 8.85 -2.03 -16.06
N ALA A 226 8.93 -2.04 -17.40
CA ALA A 226 10.20 -2.02 -18.12
C ALA A 226 10.98 -0.72 -17.88
N GLY A 227 10.30 0.43 -17.94
CA GLY A 227 10.90 1.73 -17.62
C GLY A 227 11.37 1.82 -16.17
N PHE A 228 10.59 1.26 -15.23
CA PHE A 228 10.97 1.20 -13.82
C PHE A 228 12.22 0.31 -13.60
N ALA A 229 12.26 -0.88 -14.24
CA ALA A 229 13.44 -1.76 -14.19
C ALA A 229 14.70 -1.07 -14.76
N ALA A 230 14.56 -0.37 -15.89
CA ALA A 230 15.67 0.38 -16.49
C ALA A 230 16.22 1.45 -15.56
N GLU A 231 15.34 2.21 -14.88
CA GLU A 231 15.74 3.23 -13.92
C GLU A 231 16.38 2.63 -12.65
N ILE A 232 15.86 1.50 -12.15
CA ILE A 232 16.49 0.75 -11.06
C ILE A 232 17.94 0.41 -11.42
N PHE A 233 18.20 -0.13 -12.61
CA PHE A 233 19.54 -0.50 -13.05
C PHE A 233 20.44 0.70 -13.32
N ARG A 234 19.89 1.80 -13.85
CA ARG A 234 20.63 3.04 -14.02
C ARG A 234 21.12 3.57 -12.67
N GLN A 235 20.24 3.70 -11.69
CA GLN A 235 20.59 4.19 -10.35
C GLN A 235 21.43 3.18 -9.55
N SER A 236 21.24 1.89 -9.73
CA SER A 236 22.08 0.83 -9.13
C SER A 236 23.52 0.93 -9.62
N ARG A 237 23.73 1.16 -10.92
CA ARG A 237 25.07 1.35 -11.52
C ARG A 237 25.82 2.53 -10.89
N GLU A 238 25.13 3.63 -10.64
CA GLU A 238 25.72 4.82 -10.00
C GLU A 238 26.22 4.55 -8.58
N ARG A 239 25.71 3.48 -7.95
CA ARG A 239 26.10 3.01 -6.61
C ARG A 239 27.09 1.85 -6.64
N GLY A 240 27.46 1.36 -7.83
CA GLY A 240 28.32 0.18 -7.99
C GLY A 240 27.60 -1.15 -7.74
N GLY A 241 26.26 -1.14 -7.76
CA GLY A 241 25.43 -2.33 -7.64
C GLY A 241 25.24 -3.11 -8.95
N SER A 242 24.52 -4.24 -8.87
CA SER A 242 24.23 -5.11 -10.01
C SER A 242 23.31 -4.44 -11.04
N THR A 243 23.49 -4.79 -12.32
CA THR A 243 22.71 -4.22 -13.43
C THR A 243 22.43 -5.28 -14.51
N ALA A 244 21.35 -5.07 -15.26
CA ALA A 244 21.05 -5.84 -16.46
C ALA A 244 20.48 -4.91 -17.56
N SER A 245 20.52 -5.36 -18.80
CA SER A 245 19.78 -4.74 -19.90
C SER A 245 18.30 -5.15 -19.82
N VAL A 246 17.39 -4.21 -20.05
CA VAL A 246 15.95 -4.49 -20.08
C VAL A 246 15.49 -4.67 -21.52
N THR A 247 14.84 -5.78 -21.80
CA THR A 247 14.14 -6.05 -23.07
C THR A 247 12.65 -5.89 -22.82
N PRO A 248 11.98 -4.86 -23.39
CA PRO A 248 10.54 -4.69 -23.26
C PRO A 248 9.79 -5.86 -23.92
N ILE A 249 8.75 -6.33 -23.23
CA ILE A 249 7.81 -7.34 -23.73
C ILE A 249 6.37 -6.88 -23.44
N THR A 250 5.38 -7.54 -24.05
CA THR A 250 3.97 -7.28 -23.78
C THR A 250 3.45 -8.15 -22.62
N THR A 251 2.30 -7.79 -22.07
CA THR A 251 1.58 -8.61 -21.09
C THR A 251 1.25 -10.00 -21.65
N ALA A 252 0.98 -10.12 -22.96
CA ALA A 252 0.71 -11.38 -23.62
C ALA A 252 1.92 -12.34 -23.64
N ASP A 253 3.13 -11.79 -23.64
CA ASP A 253 4.39 -12.56 -23.59
C ASP A 253 4.71 -13.05 -22.16
N TYR A 254 4.01 -12.55 -21.15
CA TYR A 254 4.19 -12.92 -19.75
C TYR A 254 2.86 -13.27 -19.06
N PRO A 255 2.23 -14.40 -19.44
CA PRO A 255 0.94 -14.79 -18.88
C PRO A 255 1.01 -15.06 -17.37
N THR A 256 0.04 -14.55 -16.63
CA THR A 256 -0.10 -14.72 -15.17
C THR A 256 -1.51 -15.23 -14.84
N PRO A 257 -1.70 -15.97 -13.71
CA PRO A 257 -3.01 -16.45 -13.28
C PRO A 257 -4.03 -15.32 -13.13
N ALA A 258 -3.65 -14.24 -12.47
CA ALA A 258 -4.51 -13.07 -12.31
C ALA A 258 -4.30 -12.08 -13.48
N ARG A 259 -5.40 -11.48 -13.96
CA ARG A 259 -5.33 -10.38 -14.93
C ARG A 259 -4.74 -9.14 -14.27
N ARG A 260 -3.83 -8.47 -14.97
CA ARG A 260 -3.21 -7.21 -14.51
C ARG A 260 -3.89 -6.02 -15.18
N PRO A 261 -4.17 -4.90 -14.46
CA PRO A 261 -4.61 -3.67 -15.10
C PRO A 261 -3.53 -3.11 -16.03
N ALA A 262 -3.93 -2.64 -17.22
CA ALA A 262 -2.99 -1.98 -18.12
C ALA A 262 -2.62 -0.58 -17.61
N ASN A 263 -3.49 0.04 -16.80
CA ASN A 263 -3.25 1.35 -16.19
C ASN A 263 -3.60 1.35 -14.70
N SER A 264 -2.60 1.59 -13.87
CA SER A 264 -2.65 1.71 -12.40
C SER A 264 -2.34 3.13 -11.89
N LEU A 265 -2.36 4.14 -12.77
CA LEU A 265 -2.10 5.53 -12.39
C LEU A 265 -3.24 6.08 -11.52
N LEU A 266 -2.89 6.69 -10.41
CA LEU A 266 -3.84 7.24 -9.43
C LEU A 266 -3.72 8.77 -9.40
N SER A 267 -4.85 9.50 -9.43
CA SER A 267 -4.89 10.94 -9.17
C SER A 267 -4.67 11.22 -7.68
N HIS A 268 -3.91 12.26 -7.38
CA HIS A 268 -3.62 12.71 -6.02
C HIS A 268 -4.43 13.95 -5.61
N ASP A 269 -5.36 14.41 -6.46
CA ASP A 269 -6.07 15.68 -6.25
C ASP A 269 -6.89 15.66 -4.95
N ALA A 270 -7.59 14.58 -4.67
CA ALA A 270 -8.41 14.45 -3.47
C ALA A 270 -7.58 14.49 -2.18
N ILE A 271 -6.45 13.77 -2.12
CA ILE A 271 -5.59 13.75 -0.93
C ILE A 271 -4.87 15.08 -0.75
N GLY A 272 -4.46 15.73 -1.85
CA GLY A 272 -3.86 17.06 -1.86
C GLY A 272 -4.82 18.13 -1.34
N ALA A 273 -6.05 18.16 -1.87
CA ALA A 273 -7.07 19.13 -1.46
C ALA A 273 -7.50 18.94 0.00
N THR A 274 -7.58 17.69 0.49
CA THR A 274 -8.11 17.38 1.83
C THR A 274 -7.04 17.45 2.92
N TYR A 275 -5.87 16.90 2.68
CA TYR A 275 -4.81 16.74 3.69
C TYR A 275 -3.54 17.54 3.39
N GLY A 276 -3.48 18.26 2.26
CA GLY A 276 -2.27 19.00 1.84
C GLY A 276 -1.10 18.11 1.45
N ILE A 277 -1.35 16.82 1.19
CA ILE A 277 -0.30 15.85 0.87
C ILE A 277 0.01 15.90 -0.62
N THR A 278 1.26 16.23 -0.96
CA THR A 278 1.77 16.25 -2.34
C THR A 278 2.85 15.19 -2.48
N PRO A 279 2.62 14.11 -3.24
CA PRO A 279 3.62 13.09 -3.45
C PRO A 279 4.82 13.60 -4.24
N ARG A 280 6.04 13.25 -3.82
CA ARG A 280 7.27 13.51 -4.58
C ARG A 280 7.44 12.52 -5.74
N PRO A 281 8.33 12.81 -6.72
CA PRO A 281 8.63 11.90 -7.82
C PRO A 281 9.07 10.51 -7.33
N TRP A 282 8.57 9.44 -7.98
CA TRP A 282 8.95 8.06 -7.65
C TRP A 282 10.45 7.78 -7.83
N SER A 283 11.11 8.49 -8.76
CA SER A 283 12.55 8.33 -9.01
C SER A 283 13.43 8.81 -7.86
N GLU A 284 12.97 9.81 -7.11
CA GLU A 284 13.63 10.27 -5.89
C GLU A 284 13.43 9.26 -4.75
N ALA A 285 12.21 8.75 -4.59
CA ALA A 285 11.91 7.72 -3.61
C ALA A 285 12.69 6.42 -3.89
N LEU A 286 12.86 6.04 -5.17
CA LEU A 286 13.73 4.95 -5.59
C LEU A 286 15.18 5.17 -5.15
N SER A 287 15.68 6.41 -5.26
CA SER A 287 17.05 6.74 -4.85
C SER A 287 17.28 6.41 -3.37
N ASP A 288 16.37 6.83 -2.50
CA ASP A 288 16.48 6.56 -1.06
C ASP A 288 16.45 5.06 -0.74
N ILE A 289 15.58 4.31 -1.44
CA ILE A 289 15.50 2.85 -1.28
C ILE A 289 16.81 2.17 -1.71
N LEU A 290 17.41 2.62 -2.82
CA LEU A 290 18.68 2.08 -3.30
C LEU A 290 19.86 2.50 -2.42
N ASP A 291 19.84 3.69 -1.81
CA ASP A 291 20.83 4.11 -0.82
C ASP A 291 20.81 3.18 0.40
N GLU A 292 19.63 2.74 0.85
CA GLU A 292 19.51 1.79 1.96
C GLU A 292 19.93 0.36 1.55
N LEU A 293 19.66 -0.07 0.30
CA LEU A 293 19.96 -1.43 -0.17
C LEU A 293 21.43 -1.63 -0.58
N ILE A 294 22.05 -0.63 -1.20
CA ILE A 294 23.34 -0.76 -1.88
C ILE A 294 24.38 0.18 -1.21
N GLY A 295 23.94 1.28 -0.62
CA GLY A 295 24.75 2.38 -0.14
C GLY A 295 24.56 3.63 -0.99
N ALA A 296 24.94 4.79 -0.44
CA ALA A 296 24.81 6.08 -1.11
C ALA A 296 25.67 6.14 -2.39
N ARG A 297 25.29 7.03 -3.31
CA ARG A 297 26.05 7.30 -4.54
C ARG A 297 27.49 7.69 -4.20
N LYS A 298 28.44 7.11 -4.93
CA LYS A 298 29.88 7.43 -4.82
C LYS A 298 30.21 8.67 -5.61
#